data_4041fba63849384abe9393573354fb53
#
_entry.id   4041fba63849384abe9393573354fb53
#
_cell.length_a   1.000
_cell.length_b   1.000
_cell.length_c   1.000
_cell.angle_alpha   90.00
_cell.angle_beta   90.00
_cell.angle_gamma   90.00
#
_symmetry.space_group_name_H-M   'P 1'
#
loop_
_entity.id
_entity.type
_entity.pdbx_description
1 polymer ?
#
loop_
_entity_poly.entity_id
_entity_poly.type
_entity_poly.pdbx_seq_one_letter_code
_entity_poly.pdbx_strand_id
1 'polypeptide(L)'
;MNRMKKTWRWFQQYGVKLLFLKLFDKYKEKPLDYTQWLKCHTTDRIELLRQTNESLEENIKISIVVPIYCTPEKYLCEMIESVQNQSYPHWELCLADGSTDEYAYKVICGYATKDSRIKVKG
;
A
#
# COMPACT_ATOMS: atom_id res chain seq x y z
N MET A 1 24.07 -4.12 30.08
CA MET A 1 25.24 -3.48 29.43
C MET A 1 24.96 -1.99 29.29
N ASN A 2 25.65 -1.12 30.04
CA ASN A 2 25.30 0.29 30.28
C ASN A 2 25.26 1.12 28.96
N ARG A 3 24.16 1.89 28.75
CA ARG A 3 23.99 2.82 27.64
C ARG A 3 25.17 3.78 27.45
N MET A 4 25.81 4.21 28.55
CA MET A 4 27.01 5.07 28.53
C MET A 4 28.23 4.43 27.87
N LYS A 5 28.47 3.14 28.05
CA LYS A 5 29.62 2.43 27.44
C LYS A 5 29.45 2.32 25.90
N LYS A 6 28.22 2.23 25.43
CA LYS A 6 27.90 2.18 23.99
C LYS A 6 28.12 3.54 23.32
N THR A 7 27.75 4.62 23.99
CA THR A 7 27.95 5.99 23.52
C THR A 7 29.44 6.36 23.50
N TRP A 8 30.19 5.93 24.50
CA TRP A 8 31.64 6.18 24.58
C TRP A 8 32.44 5.46 23.48
N ARG A 9 32.12 4.19 23.16
CA ARG A 9 32.73 3.49 22.03
C ARG A 9 32.43 4.15 20.70
N TRP A 10 31.19 4.63 20.52
CA TRP A 10 30.77 5.36 19.32
C TRP A 10 31.56 6.68 19.18
N PHE A 11 31.76 7.39 20.29
CA PHE A 11 32.59 8.58 20.35
C PHE A 11 34.04 8.35 19.91
N GLN A 12 34.65 7.27 20.38
CA GLN A 12 36.02 6.90 20.00
C GLN A 12 36.15 6.51 18.52
N GLN A 13 35.13 5.92 17.95
CA GLN A 13 35.15 5.39 16.59
C GLN A 13 34.80 6.45 15.53
N TYR A 14 33.91 7.38 15.81
CA TYR A 14 33.32 8.29 14.81
C TYR A 14 33.48 9.78 15.10
N GLY A 15 34.08 10.15 16.23
CA GLY A 15 34.37 11.53 16.61
C GLY A 15 33.14 12.33 17.09
N VAL A 16 33.43 13.51 17.68
CA VAL A 16 32.42 14.40 18.31
C VAL A 16 31.34 14.85 17.32
N LYS A 17 31.72 15.17 16.09
CA LYS A 17 30.83 15.74 15.07
C LYS A 17 29.70 14.79 14.69
N LEU A 18 29.99 13.49 14.50
CA LEU A 18 29.01 12.46 14.19
C LEU A 18 28.12 12.11 15.38
N LEU A 19 28.65 12.19 16.61
CA LEU A 19 27.85 12.01 17.83
C LEU A 19 26.81 13.13 17.97
N PHE A 20 27.21 14.37 17.74
CA PHE A 20 26.29 15.52 17.73
C PHE A 20 25.22 15.39 16.63
N LEU A 21 25.59 15.02 15.41
CA LEU A 21 24.62 14.79 14.32
C LEU A 21 23.60 13.71 14.71
N LYS A 22 24.02 12.59 15.29
CA LYS A 22 23.13 11.51 15.73
C LYS A 22 22.23 11.90 16.90
N LEU A 23 22.70 12.77 17.80
CA LEU A 23 21.89 13.35 18.87
C LEU A 23 20.88 14.36 18.30
N PHE A 24 21.28 15.18 17.33
CA PHE A 24 20.40 16.14 16.65
C PHE A 24 19.35 15.45 15.79
N ASP A 25 19.68 14.38 15.07
CA ASP A 25 18.70 13.60 14.28
C ASP A 25 17.63 12.98 15.18
N LYS A 26 18.04 12.47 16.37
CA LYS A 26 17.08 11.95 17.34
C LYS A 26 16.12 13.02 17.90
N TYR A 27 16.53 14.28 17.93
CA TYR A 27 15.69 15.41 18.36
C TYR A 27 14.85 16.00 17.23
N LYS A 28 15.20 15.76 15.95
CA LYS A 28 14.47 16.27 14.78
C LYS A 28 13.32 15.38 14.34
N GLU A 29 13.39 14.09 14.57
CA GLU A 29 12.30 13.18 14.23
C GLU A 29 11.20 13.28 15.31
N LYS A 30 10.28 14.23 15.14
CA LYS A 30 8.99 14.12 15.82
C LYS A 30 8.37 12.80 15.37
N PRO A 31 7.92 11.92 16.29
CA PRO A 31 7.19 10.73 15.89
C PRO A 31 6.02 11.18 15.02
N LEU A 32 5.95 10.64 13.80
CA LEU A 32 4.86 10.92 12.88
C LEU A 32 3.57 10.48 13.55
N ASP A 33 2.66 11.41 13.83
CA ASP A 33 1.31 11.05 14.23
C ASP A 33 0.59 10.51 12.99
N TYR A 34 0.56 9.19 12.87
CA TYR A 34 -0.06 8.51 11.75
C TYR A 34 -1.53 8.89 11.57
N THR A 35 -2.25 9.12 12.65
CA THR A 35 -3.66 9.52 12.61
C THR A 35 -3.83 10.90 11.98
N GLN A 36 -2.98 11.84 12.34
CA GLN A 36 -2.98 13.18 11.76
C GLN A 36 -2.51 13.15 10.30
N TRP A 37 -1.45 12.39 10.01
CA TRP A 37 -0.97 12.19 8.65
C TRP A 37 -2.05 11.60 7.75
N LEU A 38 -2.73 10.55 8.20
CA LEU A 38 -3.81 9.89 7.47
C LEU A 38 -4.95 10.87 7.14
N LYS A 39 -5.40 11.67 8.12
CA LYS A 39 -6.43 12.69 7.89
C LYS A 39 -6.05 13.71 6.82
N CYS A 40 -4.79 14.11 6.77
CA CYS A 40 -4.29 15.07 5.78
C CYS A 40 -4.08 14.45 4.38
N HIS A 41 -3.93 13.12 4.29
CA HIS A 41 -3.62 12.42 3.04
C HIS A 41 -4.76 11.52 2.55
N THR A 42 -5.86 11.43 3.30
CA THR A 42 -7.06 10.75 2.82
C THR A 42 -7.84 11.70 1.92
N THR A 43 -8.07 11.28 0.70
CA THR A 43 -8.86 12.02 -0.28
C THR A 43 -10.33 12.05 0.15
N ASP A 44 -10.95 13.22 0.14
CA ASP A 44 -12.36 13.33 0.44
C ASP A 44 -13.24 12.90 -0.77
N ARG A 45 -14.54 12.73 -0.52
CA ARG A 45 -15.47 12.28 -1.54
C ARG A 45 -15.60 13.28 -2.72
N ILE A 46 -15.45 14.56 -2.45
CA ILE A 46 -15.55 15.62 -3.46
C ILE A 46 -14.37 15.55 -4.41
N GLU A 47 -13.18 15.38 -3.85
CA GLU A 47 -11.95 15.23 -4.63
C GLU A 47 -11.93 13.93 -5.45
N LEU A 48 -12.45 12.82 -4.90
CA LEU A 48 -12.61 11.57 -5.66
C LEU A 48 -13.54 11.76 -6.87
N LEU A 49 -14.67 12.45 -6.69
CA LEU A 49 -15.60 12.76 -7.79
C LEU A 49 -14.95 13.68 -8.83
N ARG A 50 -14.15 14.66 -8.40
CA ARG A 50 -13.40 15.53 -9.31
C ARG A 50 -12.43 14.72 -10.16
N GLN A 51 -11.63 13.84 -9.53
CA GLN A 51 -10.66 12.97 -10.22
C GLN A 51 -11.34 12.01 -11.21
N THR A 52 -12.49 11.46 -10.85
CA THR A 52 -13.25 10.56 -11.74
C THR A 52 -13.75 11.28 -13.01
N ASN A 53 -14.06 12.57 -12.90
CA ASN A 53 -14.56 13.38 -14.04
C ASN A 53 -13.43 14.11 -14.80
N GLU A 54 -12.19 14.02 -14.35
CA GLU A 54 -11.05 14.64 -15.01
C GLU A 54 -10.68 13.85 -16.28
N SER A 55 -10.68 14.52 -17.43
CA SER A 55 -10.19 13.92 -18.67
C SER A 55 -8.66 14.01 -18.70
N LEU A 56 -8.00 12.88 -18.71
CA LEU A 56 -6.56 12.80 -18.90
C LEU A 56 -6.23 12.84 -20.40
N GLU A 57 -5.15 13.52 -20.76
CA GLU A 57 -4.69 13.60 -22.16
C GLU A 57 -4.33 12.22 -22.72
N GLU A 58 -3.84 11.32 -21.88
CA GLU A 58 -3.48 9.95 -22.24
C GLU A 58 -4.26 8.94 -21.39
N ASN A 59 -4.95 8.01 -22.07
CA ASN A 59 -5.65 6.90 -21.42
C ASN A 59 -4.72 5.69 -21.29
N ILE A 60 -3.80 5.75 -20.31
CA ILE A 60 -2.86 4.66 -20.04
C ILE A 60 -3.59 3.54 -19.28
N LYS A 61 -3.58 2.32 -19.81
CA LYS A 61 -4.14 1.17 -19.10
C LYS A 61 -3.16 0.62 -18.05
N ILE A 62 -3.59 0.53 -16.81
CA ILE A 62 -2.81 0.03 -15.69
C ILE A 62 -3.18 -1.43 -15.43
N SER A 63 -2.24 -2.35 -15.57
CA SER A 63 -2.43 -3.77 -15.23
C SER A 63 -1.93 -4.03 -13.82
N ILE A 64 -2.85 -4.42 -12.92
CA ILE A 64 -2.57 -4.78 -11.54
C ILE A 64 -2.52 -6.29 -11.46
N VAL A 65 -1.36 -6.86 -11.15
CA VAL A 65 -1.18 -8.31 -11.07
C VAL A 65 -1.05 -8.73 -9.60
N VAL A 66 -1.95 -9.59 -9.16
CA VAL A 66 -2.00 -10.06 -7.75
C VAL A 66 -1.96 -11.58 -7.71
N PRO A 67 -0.89 -12.16 -7.15
CA PRO A 67 -0.87 -13.57 -6.81
C PRO A 67 -1.69 -13.82 -5.56
N ILE A 68 -2.50 -14.90 -5.58
CA ILE A 68 -3.34 -15.32 -4.46
C ILE A 68 -2.86 -16.70 -4.01
N TYR A 69 -2.72 -16.88 -2.70
CA TYR A 69 -2.39 -18.16 -2.09
C TYR A 69 -3.04 -18.30 -0.71
N CYS A 70 -4.02 -19.18 -0.59
CA CYS A 70 -4.74 -19.45 0.68
C CYS A 70 -5.21 -18.17 1.39
N THR A 71 -5.65 -17.15 0.64
CA THR A 71 -6.02 -15.85 1.19
C THR A 71 -7.44 -15.92 1.76
N PRO A 72 -7.67 -15.51 3.03
CA PRO A 72 -8.99 -15.44 3.60
C PRO A 72 -9.93 -14.53 2.79
N GLU A 73 -11.18 -14.95 2.61
CA GLU A 73 -12.21 -14.26 1.80
C GLU A 73 -12.29 -12.75 2.11
N LYS A 74 -12.32 -12.41 3.39
CA LYS A 74 -12.42 -11.02 3.85
C LYS A 74 -11.36 -10.14 3.18
N TYR A 75 -10.10 -10.55 3.25
CA TYR A 75 -9.00 -9.74 2.69
C TYR A 75 -8.99 -9.75 1.16
N LEU A 76 -9.43 -10.87 0.56
CA LEU A 76 -9.56 -11.00 -0.87
C LEU A 76 -10.63 -10.05 -1.41
N CYS A 77 -11.79 -10.00 -0.78
CA CYS A 77 -12.87 -9.08 -1.12
C CYS A 77 -12.45 -7.62 -0.90
N GLU A 78 -11.89 -7.28 0.26
CA GLU A 78 -11.41 -5.93 0.58
C GLU A 78 -10.37 -5.44 -0.46
N MET A 79 -9.46 -6.31 -0.89
CA MET A 79 -8.46 -6.00 -1.91
C MET A 79 -9.12 -5.72 -3.27
N ILE A 80 -10.03 -6.58 -3.75
CA ILE A 80 -10.72 -6.39 -5.03
C ILE A 80 -11.55 -5.12 -5.01
N GLU A 81 -12.32 -4.90 -3.95
CA GLU A 81 -13.15 -3.70 -3.78
C GLU A 81 -12.31 -2.42 -3.71
N SER A 82 -11.11 -2.47 -3.12
CA SER A 82 -10.20 -1.33 -3.10
C SER A 82 -9.74 -0.91 -4.50
N VAL A 83 -9.55 -1.88 -5.41
CA VAL A 83 -9.22 -1.62 -6.81
C VAL A 83 -10.44 -1.10 -7.58
N GLN A 84 -11.60 -1.68 -7.35
CA GLN A 84 -12.86 -1.23 -8.00
C GLN A 84 -13.24 0.20 -7.61
N ASN A 85 -12.91 0.61 -6.38
CA ASN A 85 -13.19 1.95 -5.85
C ASN A 85 -12.14 3.02 -6.24
N GLN A 86 -11.16 2.68 -7.11
CA GLN A 86 -10.22 3.68 -7.63
C GLN A 86 -10.91 4.69 -8.53
N SER A 87 -10.53 5.96 -8.40
CA SER A 87 -11.05 7.06 -9.24
C SER A 87 -10.62 6.93 -10.70
N TYR A 88 -9.48 6.32 -10.99
CA TYR A 88 -8.99 6.09 -12.34
C TYR A 88 -9.66 4.86 -12.97
N PRO A 89 -10.38 4.98 -14.12
CA PRO A 89 -11.19 3.89 -14.66
C PRO A 89 -10.42 2.90 -15.56
N HIS A 90 -9.26 3.30 -16.12
CA HIS A 90 -8.53 2.51 -17.11
C HIS A 90 -7.54 1.54 -16.48
N TRP A 91 -8.04 0.56 -15.75
CA TRP A 91 -7.23 -0.52 -15.15
C TRP A 91 -7.76 -1.90 -15.52
N GLU A 92 -6.93 -2.90 -15.37
CA GLU A 92 -7.32 -4.30 -15.30
C GLU A 92 -6.68 -4.97 -14.11
N LEU A 93 -7.42 -5.86 -13.46
CA LEU A 93 -6.97 -6.64 -12.30
C LEU A 93 -6.77 -8.09 -12.72
N CYS A 94 -5.53 -8.53 -12.75
CA CYS A 94 -5.14 -9.89 -13.12
C CYS A 94 -4.87 -10.71 -11.86
N LEU A 95 -5.78 -11.62 -11.50
CA LEU A 95 -5.71 -12.47 -10.33
C LEU A 95 -5.20 -13.85 -10.72
N ALA A 96 -4.08 -14.27 -10.12
CA ALA A 96 -3.50 -15.60 -10.33
C ALA A 96 -3.62 -16.40 -9.02
N ASP A 97 -4.48 -17.41 -9.01
CA ASP A 97 -4.69 -18.25 -7.84
C ASP A 97 -3.78 -19.49 -7.89
N GLY A 98 -2.90 -19.60 -6.90
CA GLY A 98 -2.05 -20.77 -6.66
C GLY A 98 -2.49 -21.57 -5.45
N SER A 99 -3.69 -21.34 -4.92
CA SER A 99 -4.20 -22.07 -3.75
C SER A 99 -4.46 -23.54 -4.05
N THR A 100 -4.35 -24.38 -3.04
CA THR A 100 -4.64 -25.82 -3.14
C THR A 100 -6.12 -26.14 -3.02
N ASP A 101 -6.92 -25.19 -2.54
CA ASP A 101 -8.38 -25.30 -2.44
C ASP A 101 -9.06 -24.40 -3.49
N GLU A 102 -10.28 -24.76 -3.85
CA GLU A 102 -11.06 -24.03 -4.85
C GLU A 102 -11.80 -22.80 -4.29
N TYR A 103 -11.65 -22.52 -3.00
CA TYR A 103 -12.46 -21.51 -2.35
C TYR A 103 -12.16 -20.10 -2.85
N ALA A 104 -10.87 -19.71 -2.83
CA ALA A 104 -10.43 -18.41 -3.33
C ALA A 104 -10.79 -18.25 -4.81
N TYR A 105 -10.58 -19.30 -5.60
CA TYR A 105 -10.93 -19.33 -7.03
C TYR A 105 -12.42 -19.04 -7.29
N LYS A 106 -13.32 -19.64 -6.52
CA LYS A 106 -14.77 -19.37 -6.64
C LYS A 106 -15.13 -17.93 -6.33
N VAL A 107 -14.52 -17.35 -5.31
CA VAL A 107 -14.74 -15.94 -4.94
C VAL A 107 -14.30 -15.01 -6.07
N ILE A 108 -13.08 -15.14 -6.58
CA ILE A 108 -12.55 -14.27 -7.62
C ILE A 108 -13.30 -14.42 -8.96
N CYS A 109 -13.74 -15.63 -9.31
CA CYS A 109 -14.60 -15.85 -10.47
C CYS A 109 -15.95 -15.12 -10.32
N GLY A 110 -16.50 -15.06 -9.10
CA GLY A 110 -17.72 -14.30 -8.82
C GLY A 110 -17.57 -12.79 -9.06
N TYR A 111 -16.40 -12.23 -8.80
CA TYR A 111 -16.10 -10.83 -9.14
C TYR A 111 -15.86 -10.64 -10.65
N ALA A 112 -15.13 -11.55 -11.29
CA ALA A 112 -14.83 -11.48 -12.73
C ALA A 112 -16.09 -11.55 -13.62
N THR A 113 -17.16 -12.25 -13.18
CA THR A 113 -18.44 -12.26 -13.89
C THR A 113 -19.19 -10.93 -13.82
N LYS A 114 -18.93 -10.12 -12.80
CA LYS A 114 -19.59 -8.80 -12.59
C LYS A 114 -18.79 -7.64 -13.17
N ASP A 115 -17.47 -7.76 -13.27
CA ASP A 115 -16.59 -6.70 -13.78
C ASP A 115 -15.60 -7.27 -14.81
N SER A 116 -15.77 -6.91 -16.06
CA SER A 116 -14.96 -7.41 -17.18
C SER A 116 -13.48 -7.00 -17.12
N ARG A 117 -13.13 -6.02 -16.28
CA ARG A 117 -11.76 -5.60 -16.04
C ARG A 117 -10.99 -6.57 -15.15
N ILE A 118 -11.69 -7.47 -14.44
CA ILE A 118 -11.09 -8.50 -13.60
C ILE A 118 -10.82 -9.74 -14.45
N LYS A 119 -9.57 -10.16 -14.49
CA LYS A 119 -9.09 -11.36 -15.20
C LYS A 119 -8.61 -12.38 -14.19
N VAL A 120 -9.04 -13.63 -14.34
CA VAL A 120 -8.69 -14.72 -13.43
C VAL A 120 -7.91 -15.79 -14.18
N LYS A 121 -6.85 -16.27 -13.53
CA LYS A 121 -6.08 -17.43 -13.96
C LYS A 121 -5.85 -18.33 -12.74
N GLY A 122 -6.21 -19.60 -12.83
CA GLY A 122 -5.91 -20.70 -11.91
C GLY A 122 -5.04 -21.74 -12.60
#